data_20344376fcd72fa32af4e0c0de7014ec
#
_entry.id   20344376fcd72fa32af4e0c0de7014ec
#
_cell.length_a   1.000
_cell.length_b   1.000
_cell.length_c   1.000
_cell.angle_alpha   90.00
_cell.angle_beta   90.00
_cell.angle_gamma   90.00
#
_symmetry.space_group_name_H-M   'P 1'
#
loop_
_entity.id
_entity.type
_entity.pdbx_description
1 polymer ?
#
loop_
_entity_poly.entity_id
_entity_poly.type
_entity_poly.pdbx_seq_one_letter_code
_entity_poly.pdbx_strand_id
1 'polypeptide(L)'
;MSPYSPSEMMVVAAARELRDGEVVFVGIGLPNLACNLARLTHAPNLVMIYESGAVGARPERLPLSIGDPSLVTGSLMICGMADVFQLLLQNGRIEVGFLGGAQVDRYGNINTTVVGDYEHPKVRLPGSGGAPEIAIHAKRTLVIARLDKRAFPERVDFITSPGHRARGGTRSELNMPGAGPVRVITDRGTLSANLETGELELDALYPGVSADEVRAGVGWDLEVRDALEDCDPPTPDELRLLREVVDPGRHFLR
;
A
#
# COMPACT_ATOMS: atom_id res chain seq x y z
N MET A 1 -1.69 -17.22 -22.24
CA MET A 1 -2.31 -16.50 -21.10
C MET A 1 -1.37 -16.63 -19.92
N SER A 2 -1.12 -15.55 -19.18
CA SER A 2 -0.32 -15.60 -17.96
C SER A 2 -0.95 -16.57 -16.94
N PRO A 3 -0.19 -17.37 -16.20
CA PRO A 3 -0.71 -18.28 -15.18
C PRO A 3 -1.30 -17.55 -13.97
N TYR A 4 -1.15 -16.25 -13.88
CA TYR A 4 -1.61 -15.38 -12.79
C TYR A 4 -2.28 -14.11 -13.32
N SER A 5 -3.14 -13.51 -12.50
CA SER A 5 -3.77 -12.21 -12.77
C SER A 5 -2.89 -11.03 -12.34
N PRO A 6 -3.12 -9.81 -12.86
CA PRO A 6 -2.42 -8.61 -12.38
C PRO A 6 -2.58 -8.38 -10.86
N SER A 7 -3.77 -8.66 -10.31
CA SER A 7 -4.00 -8.53 -8.87
C SER A 7 -3.18 -9.52 -8.04
N GLU A 8 -3.02 -10.76 -8.52
CA GLU A 8 -2.16 -11.75 -7.86
C GLU A 8 -0.69 -11.31 -7.88
N MET A 9 -0.22 -10.75 -9.00
CA MET A 9 1.14 -10.19 -9.09
C MET A 9 1.34 -9.04 -8.10
N MET A 10 0.37 -8.11 -8.01
CA MET A 10 0.42 -6.99 -7.03
C MET A 10 0.52 -7.51 -5.59
N VAL A 11 -0.28 -8.53 -5.24
CA VAL A 11 -0.25 -9.12 -3.89
C VAL A 11 1.09 -9.77 -3.60
N VAL A 12 1.64 -10.52 -4.54
CA VAL A 12 2.95 -11.18 -4.38
C VAL A 12 4.06 -10.14 -4.27
N ALA A 13 4.07 -9.13 -5.14
CA ALA A 13 5.05 -8.04 -5.06
C ALA A 13 4.97 -7.30 -3.71
N ALA A 14 3.76 -7.02 -3.23
CA ALA A 14 3.56 -6.39 -1.92
C ALA A 14 3.99 -7.30 -0.75
N ALA A 15 3.76 -8.60 -0.83
CA ALA A 15 4.21 -9.55 0.18
C ALA A 15 5.74 -9.61 0.27
N ARG A 16 6.42 -9.60 -0.86
CA ARG A 16 7.89 -9.63 -0.95
C ARG A 16 8.58 -8.37 -0.39
N GLU A 17 7.86 -7.26 -0.26
CA GLU A 17 8.35 -6.04 0.42
C GLU A 17 8.38 -6.16 1.95
N LEU A 18 7.71 -7.15 2.53
CA LEU A 18 7.61 -7.33 3.98
C LEU A 18 8.76 -8.19 4.50
N ARG A 19 9.19 -7.91 5.73
CA ARG A 19 10.25 -8.63 6.40
C ARG A 19 9.74 -9.32 7.66
N ASP A 20 10.35 -10.42 8.02
CA ASP A 20 9.98 -11.15 9.24
C ASP A 20 10.14 -10.29 10.49
N GLY A 21 9.17 -10.36 11.38
CA GLY A 21 9.13 -9.60 12.63
C GLY A 21 8.67 -8.14 12.49
N GLU A 22 8.38 -7.63 11.29
CA GLU A 22 7.85 -6.26 11.14
C GLU A 22 6.44 -6.13 11.72
N VAL A 23 6.16 -4.95 12.26
CA VAL A 23 4.82 -4.53 12.69
C VAL A 23 4.17 -3.74 11.57
N VAL A 24 3.06 -4.23 11.06
CA VAL A 24 2.40 -3.71 9.85
C VAL A 24 1.01 -3.20 10.15
N PHE A 25 0.77 -1.92 9.86
CA PHE A 25 -0.58 -1.35 9.86
C PHE A 25 -1.26 -1.70 8.54
N VAL A 26 -2.30 -2.51 8.61
CA VAL A 26 -2.91 -3.10 7.43
C VAL A 26 -4.42 -2.82 7.35
N GLY A 27 -4.86 -2.46 6.14
CA GLY A 27 -6.29 -2.40 5.79
C GLY A 27 -6.80 -3.71 5.21
N ILE A 28 -8.08 -3.72 4.86
CA ILE A 28 -8.74 -4.85 4.20
C ILE A 28 -8.46 -4.81 2.68
N GLY A 29 -8.50 -5.96 2.01
CA GLY A 29 -8.25 -6.08 0.58
C GLY A 29 -6.86 -6.59 0.24
N LEU A 30 -6.27 -6.13 -0.87
CA LEU A 30 -4.97 -6.61 -1.35
C LEU A 30 -3.84 -6.50 -0.30
N PRO A 31 -3.76 -5.43 0.54
CA PRO A 31 -2.78 -5.38 1.62
C PRO A 31 -2.90 -6.53 2.62
N ASN A 32 -4.14 -6.90 2.98
CA ASN A 32 -4.38 -8.02 3.89
C ASN A 32 -3.94 -9.35 3.29
N LEU A 33 -4.21 -9.55 2.00
CA LEU A 33 -3.74 -10.74 1.26
C LEU A 33 -2.21 -10.82 1.25
N ALA A 34 -1.53 -9.69 0.98
CA ALA A 34 -0.08 -9.61 0.96
C ALA A 34 0.54 -9.97 2.33
N CYS A 35 0.00 -9.41 3.41
CA CYS A 35 0.47 -9.73 4.77
C CYS A 35 0.26 -11.22 5.13
N ASN A 36 -0.90 -11.80 4.77
CA ASN A 36 -1.17 -13.21 5.03
C ASN A 36 -0.27 -14.12 4.17
N LEU A 37 -0.03 -13.78 2.91
CA LEU A 37 0.91 -14.52 2.07
C LEU A 37 2.33 -14.46 2.65
N ALA A 38 2.81 -13.28 3.04
CA ALA A 38 4.13 -13.11 3.66
C ALA A 38 4.27 -13.96 4.94
N ARG A 39 3.23 -14.00 5.79
CA ARG A 39 3.21 -14.85 7.01
C ARG A 39 3.24 -16.34 6.72
N LEU A 40 2.68 -16.78 5.63
CA LEU A 40 2.67 -18.20 5.23
C LEU A 40 3.95 -18.60 4.49
N THR A 41 4.80 -17.65 4.14
CA THR A 41 6.03 -17.88 3.39
C THR A 41 7.28 -17.47 4.17
N HIS A 42 7.73 -16.24 4.00
CA HIS A 42 9.05 -15.77 4.46
C HIS A 42 9.02 -14.89 5.73
N ALA A 43 7.82 -14.46 6.19
CA ALA A 43 7.67 -13.57 7.33
C ALA A 43 6.68 -14.11 8.39
N PRO A 44 6.91 -15.31 8.98
CA PRO A 44 5.97 -15.96 9.89
C PRO A 44 5.70 -15.20 11.19
N ASN A 45 6.62 -14.32 11.60
CA ASN A 45 6.51 -13.50 12.81
C ASN A 45 5.96 -12.09 12.54
N LEU A 46 5.46 -11.82 11.34
CA LEU A 46 4.82 -10.54 11.00
C LEU A 46 3.66 -10.22 11.94
N VAL A 47 3.62 -9.02 12.51
CA VAL A 47 2.57 -8.58 13.43
C VAL A 47 1.65 -7.61 12.69
N MET A 48 0.45 -8.05 12.34
CA MET A 48 -0.56 -7.18 11.71
C MET A 48 -1.33 -6.40 12.75
N ILE A 49 -1.47 -5.08 12.54
CA ILE A 49 -2.29 -4.18 13.35
C ILE A 49 -3.41 -3.63 12.47
N TYR A 50 -4.62 -3.69 13.01
CA TYR A 50 -5.81 -3.13 12.38
C TYR A 50 -6.28 -1.88 13.15
N GLU A 51 -6.79 -0.90 12.42
CA GLU A 51 -7.27 0.38 12.98
C GLU A 51 -8.29 0.18 14.11
N SER A 52 -9.10 -0.88 14.03
CA SER A 52 -10.09 -1.23 15.06
C SER A 52 -9.51 -1.61 16.41
N GLY A 53 -8.20 -1.81 16.53
CA GLY A 53 -7.52 -2.13 17.78
C GLY A 53 -7.02 -3.57 17.90
N ALA A 54 -7.20 -4.41 16.89
CA ALA A 54 -6.69 -5.77 16.90
C ALA A 54 -5.19 -5.78 16.52
N VAL A 55 -4.35 -6.31 17.40
CA VAL A 55 -2.90 -6.44 17.23
C VAL A 55 -2.53 -7.91 17.14
N GLY A 56 -1.81 -8.30 16.10
CA GLY A 56 -1.33 -9.66 15.89
C GLY A 56 -2.44 -10.69 15.66
N ALA A 57 -3.58 -10.26 15.12
CA ALA A 57 -4.71 -11.13 14.82
C ALA A 57 -4.34 -12.30 13.89
N ARG A 58 -4.98 -13.44 14.12
CA ARG A 58 -4.83 -14.66 13.31
C ARG A 58 -6.21 -15.26 12.99
N PRO A 59 -7.06 -14.53 12.24
CA PRO A 59 -8.38 -15.01 11.89
C PRO A 59 -8.28 -16.25 10.98
N GLU A 60 -9.21 -17.19 11.16
CA GLU A 60 -9.30 -18.41 10.33
C GLU A 60 -9.77 -18.11 8.90
N ARG A 61 -10.45 -16.99 8.70
CA ARG A 61 -10.88 -16.47 7.40
C ARG A 61 -10.48 -15.01 7.24
N LEU A 62 -10.41 -14.55 5.99
CA LEU A 62 -10.18 -13.14 5.72
C LEU A 62 -11.30 -12.27 6.32
N PRO A 63 -10.95 -11.19 7.03
CA PRO A 63 -11.93 -10.21 7.47
C PRO A 63 -12.50 -9.46 6.25
N LEU A 64 -13.81 -9.26 6.24
CA LEU A 64 -14.51 -8.54 5.16
C LEU A 64 -14.59 -7.03 5.42
N SER A 65 -14.36 -6.61 6.64
CA SER A 65 -14.30 -5.21 7.04
C SER A 65 -13.34 -5.04 8.22
N ILE A 66 -12.96 -3.79 8.49
CA ILE A 66 -12.11 -3.45 9.63
C ILE A 66 -12.82 -3.69 10.98
N GLY A 67 -14.16 -3.72 11.00
CA GLY A 67 -15.00 -4.06 12.15
C GLY A 67 -15.40 -5.53 12.21
N ASP A 68 -14.82 -6.39 11.37
CA ASP A 68 -15.16 -7.83 11.39
C ASP A 68 -14.72 -8.47 12.72
N PRO A 69 -15.65 -9.10 13.47
CA PRO A 69 -15.31 -9.72 14.75
C PRO A 69 -14.26 -10.84 14.64
N SER A 70 -14.04 -11.42 13.47
CA SER A 70 -12.98 -12.39 13.27
C SER A 70 -11.58 -11.83 13.55
N LEU A 71 -11.40 -10.50 13.50
CA LEU A 71 -10.12 -9.83 13.78
C LEU A 71 -9.65 -9.97 15.25
N VAL A 72 -10.54 -10.34 16.18
CA VAL A 72 -10.11 -10.60 17.57
C VAL A 72 -9.53 -12.00 17.75
N THR A 73 -9.73 -12.89 16.79
CA THR A 73 -9.26 -14.28 16.88
C THR A 73 -7.73 -14.34 16.88
N GLY A 74 -7.18 -14.99 17.93
CA GLY A 74 -5.74 -15.17 18.07
C GLY A 74 -4.94 -13.88 18.24
N SER A 75 -5.59 -12.75 18.54
CA SER A 75 -4.91 -11.48 18.76
C SER A 75 -3.98 -11.53 19.97
N LEU A 76 -2.80 -10.94 19.84
CA LEU A 76 -1.86 -10.73 20.93
C LEU A 76 -2.38 -9.68 21.92
N MET A 77 -3.08 -8.67 21.39
CA MET A 77 -3.66 -7.59 22.18
C MET A 77 -4.91 -7.03 21.47
N ILE A 78 -5.90 -6.61 22.26
CA ILE A 78 -7.02 -5.80 21.80
C ILE A 78 -6.98 -4.49 22.59
N CYS A 79 -7.01 -3.36 21.88
CA CYS A 79 -6.97 -2.03 22.47
C CYS A 79 -7.94 -1.08 21.76
N GLY A 80 -8.04 0.14 22.23
CA GLY A 80 -8.83 1.17 21.56
C GLY A 80 -8.14 1.70 20.30
N MET A 81 -8.93 2.22 19.36
CA MET A 81 -8.40 2.89 18.16
C MET A 81 -7.42 4.02 18.54
N ALA A 82 -7.73 4.80 19.57
CA ALA A 82 -6.84 5.86 20.06
C ALA A 82 -5.47 5.31 20.49
N ASP A 83 -5.42 4.14 21.12
CA ASP A 83 -4.16 3.51 21.53
C ASP A 83 -3.33 3.09 20.31
N VAL A 84 -3.99 2.55 19.27
CA VAL A 84 -3.30 2.20 18.01
C VAL A 84 -2.61 3.42 17.40
N PHE A 85 -3.31 4.53 17.30
CA PHE A 85 -2.75 5.75 16.69
C PHE A 85 -1.74 6.44 17.60
N GLN A 86 -2.09 6.68 18.87
CA GLN A 86 -1.27 7.48 19.77
C GLN A 86 -0.10 6.68 20.37
N LEU A 87 -0.34 5.44 20.84
CA LEU A 87 0.70 4.68 21.53
C LEU A 87 1.56 3.83 20.60
N LEU A 88 1.00 3.36 19.47
CA LEU A 88 1.76 2.52 18.55
C LEU A 88 2.28 3.31 17.35
N LEU A 89 1.40 3.97 16.59
CA LEU A 89 1.77 4.63 15.34
C LEU A 89 2.62 5.88 15.59
N GLN A 90 2.13 6.86 16.36
CA GLN A 90 2.83 8.12 16.62
C GLN A 90 4.12 7.94 17.42
N ASN A 91 4.24 6.86 18.18
CA ASN A 91 5.49 6.49 18.86
C ASN A 91 6.45 5.64 18.00
N GLY A 92 6.23 5.55 16.69
CA GLY A 92 7.14 4.88 15.76
C GLY A 92 7.28 3.37 15.97
N ARG A 93 6.23 2.71 16.51
CA ARG A 93 6.19 1.26 16.74
C ARG A 93 5.72 0.48 15.52
N ILE A 94 5.33 1.16 14.45
CA ILE A 94 4.83 0.56 13.22
C ILE A 94 5.86 0.75 12.11
N GLU A 95 6.42 -0.36 11.65
CA GLU A 95 7.43 -0.38 10.59
C GLU A 95 6.82 -0.04 9.24
N VAL A 96 5.68 -0.66 8.91
CA VAL A 96 5.07 -0.56 7.58
C VAL A 96 3.61 -0.14 7.70
N GLY A 97 3.22 0.87 6.92
CA GLY A 97 1.82 1.22 6.70
C GLY A 97 1.39 0.93 5.26
N PHE A 98 0.33 0.16 5.07
CA PHE A 98 -0.26 0.00 3.74
C PHE A 98 -1.31 1.08 3.48
N LEU A 99 -1.21 1.70 2.31
CA LEU A 99 -2.15 2.72 1.85
C LEU A 99 -2.60 2.42 0.41
N GLY A 100 -3.75 2.99 0.08
CA GLY A 100 -4.28 3.03 -1.28
C GLY A 100 -5.14 4.27 -1.44
N GLY A 101 -5.51 4.60 -2.67
CA GLY A 101 -6.34 5.76 -2.93
C GLY A 101 -6.87 5.82 -4.35
N ALA A 102 -7.74 6.79 -4.60
CA ALA A 102 -8.29 7.02 -5.92
C ALA A 102 -7.30 7.72 -6.85
N GLN A 103 -6.36 8.50 -6.28
CA GLN A 103 -5.30 9.14 -7.03
C GLN A 103 -3.98 9.08 -6.25
N VAL A 104 -2.86 8.92 -6.97
CA VAL A 104 -1.48 8.99 -6.49
C VAL A 104 -0.71 9.88 -7.46
N ASP A 105 -0.05 10.94 -6.97
CA ASP A 105 0.72 11.83 -7.84
C ASP A 105 2.22 11.50 -7.90
N ARG A 106 2.96 12.29 -8.69
CA ARG A 106 4.40 12.12 -8.90
C ARG A 106 5.25 12.13 -7.62
N TYR A 107 4.75 12.69 -6.52
CA TYR A 107 5.43 12.69 -5.22
C TYR A 107 4.91 11.63 -4.26
N GLY A 108 3.99 10.76 -4.71
CA GLY A 108 3.35 9.77 -3.88
C GLY A 108 2.32 10.34 -2.91
N ASN A 109 1.82 11.57 -3.13
CA ASN A 109 0.66 12.07 -2.40
C ASN A 109 -0.56 11.25 -2.81
N ILE A 110 -1.43 10.95 -1.84
CA ILE A 110 -2.60 10.09 -2.05
C ILE A 110 -3.87 10.89 -1.80
N ASN A 111 -4.84 10.72 -2.70
CA ASN A 111 -6.18 11.30 -2.57
C ASN A 111 -7.22 10.22 -2.33
N THR A 112 -7.92 10.34 -1.20
CA THR A 112 -9.10 9.56 -0.83
C THR A 112 -10.29 10.44 -0.45
N THR A 113 -10.21 11.76 -0.73
CA THR A 113 -11.20 12.75 -0.25
C THR A 113 -12.13 13.23 -1.37
N VAL A 114 -11.60 13.70 -2.50
CA VAL A 114 -12.41 14.32 -3.55
C VAL A 114 -11.70 14.28 -4.90
N VAL A 115 -12.44 14.00 -5.97
CA VAL A 115 -11.98 14.21 -7.34
C VAL A 115 -12.63 15.48 -7.88
N GLY A 116 -11.82 16.39 -8.41
CA GLY A 116 -12.21 17.72 -8.84
C GLY A 116 -12.13 18.75 -7.71
N ASP A 117 -12.85 19.85 -7.87
CA ASP A 117 -12.90 20.93 -6.88
C ASP A 117 -13.49 20.47 -5.54
N TYR A 118 -12.94 20.97 -4.42
CA TYR A 118 -13.38 20.56 -3.09
C TYR A 118 -14.82 20.98 -2.76
N GLU A 119 -15.19 22.20 -3.15
CA GLU A 119 -16.54 22.75 -2.89
C GLU A 119 -17.58 22.22 -3.90
N HIS A 120 -17.11 21.93 -5.15
CA HIS A 120 -17.95 21.44 -6.25
C HIS A 120 -17.39 20.12 -6.81
N PRO A 121 -17.39 19.03 -6.03
CA PRO A 121 -16.71 17.78 -6.41
C PRO A 121 -17.39 17.06 -7.56
N LYS A 122 -16.58 16.54 -8.50
CA LYS A 122 -17.06 15.55 -9.47
C LYS A 122 -17.39 14.23 -8.79
N VAL A 123 -16.54 13.83 -7.82
CA VAL A 123 -16.75 12.62 -7.01
C VAL A 123 -16.32 12.92 -5.57
N ARG A 124 -17.21 12.69 -4.61
CA ARG A 124 -16.85 12.64 -3.19
C ARG A 124 -16.41 11.22 -2.87
N LEU A 125 -15.18 11.09 -2.36
CA LEU A 125 -14.59 9.82 -1.94
C LEU A 125 -14.85 9.56 -0.45
N PRO A 126 -14.51 8.38 0.11
CA PRO A 126 -14.79 8.04 1.51
C PRO A 126 -14.19 8.99 2.56
N GLY A 127 -13.12 9.71 2.23
CA GLY A 127 -12.43 10.60 3.15
C GLY A 127 -11.09 10.03 3.62
N SER A 128 -10.54 10.64 4.67
CA SER A 128 -9.19 10.34 5.14
C SER A 128 -9.08 9.04 5.95
N GLY A 129 -10.07 8.75 6.80
CA GLY A 129 -9.84 7.77 7.87
C GLY A 129 -8.53 8.05 8.60
N GLY A 130 -7.78 7.03 8.93
CA GLY A 130 -6.45 7.13 9.53
C GLY A 130 -5.29 7.27 8.54
N ALA A 131 -5.55 7.33 7.23
CA ALA A 131 -4.50 7.31 6.21
C ALA A 131 -3.47 8.45 6.32
N PRO A 132 -3.81 9.72 6.65
CA PRO A 132 -2.84 10.79 6.85
C PRO A 132 -1.85 10.48 7.98
N GLU A 133 -2.34 9.98 9.10
CA GLU A 133 -1.52 9.62 10.25
C GLU A 133 -0.56 8.47 9.90
N ILE A 134 -1.05 7.46 9.18
CA ILE A 134 -0.23 6.35 8.70
C ILE A 134 0.86 6.86 7.76
N ALA A 135 0.51 7.73 6.80
CA ALA A 135 1.46 8.30 5.84
C ALA A 135 2.56 9.13 6.51
N ILE A 136 2.25 9.77 7.64
CA ILE A 136 3.19 10.62 8.36
C ILE A 136 4.07 9.81 9.30
N HIS A 137 3.49 8.88 10.07
CA HIS A 137 4.13 8.29 11.24
C HIS A 137 4.63 6.84 11.08
N ALA A 138 4.10 6.05 10.13
CA ALA A 138 4.70 4.76 9.85
C ALA A 138 6.15 4.94 9.37
N LYS A 139 7.07 4.06 9.79
CA LYS A 139 8.49 4.21 9.40
C LYS A 139 8.65 4.23 7.89
N ARG A 140 7.85 3.44 7.16
CA ARG A 140 7.71 3.50 5.70
C ARG A 140 6.27 3.16 5.30
N THR A 141 5.83 3.63 4.13
CA THR A 141 4.54 3.23 3.58
C THR A 141 4.71 2.49 2.26
N LEU A 142 3.83 1.53 2.03
CA LEU A 142 3.65 0.82 0.78
C LEU A 142 2.29 1.20 0.21
N VAL A 143 2.26 1.63 -1.04
CA VAL A 143 1.02 2.04 -1.71
C VAL A 143 0.66 0.98 -2.74
N ILE A 144 -0.60 0.53 -2.74
CA ILE A 144 -1.11 -0.41 -3.75
C ILE A 144 -2.20 0.30 -4.56
N ALA A 145 -1.99 0.45 -5.87
CA ALA A 145 -2.94 1.10 -6.76
C ALA A 145 -2.82 0.57 -8.20
N ARG A 146 -3.95 0.44 -8.91
CA ARG A 146 -3.93 0.09 -10.34
C ARG A 146 -3.50 1.29 -11.17
N LEU A 147 -2.63 1.06 -12.14
CA LEU A 147 -2.03 2.09 -12.96
C LEU A 147 -2.95 2.53 -14.10
N ASP A 148 -3.47 3.73 -14.00
CA ASP A 148 -4.09 4.45 -15.11
C ASP A 148 -3.98 5.96 -14.91
N LYS A 149 -4.07 6.75 -16.00
CA LYS A 149 -3.86 8.22 -15.95
C LYS A 149 -4.81 8.98 -15.03
N ARG A 150 -5.96 8.44 -14.68
CA ARG A 150 -6.91 9.09 -13.75
C ARG A 150 -6.49 8.81 -12.32
N ALA A 151 -5.99 7.59 -12.06
CA ALA A 151 -5.47 7.20 -10.77
C ALA A 151 -4.04 7.74 -10.53
N PHE A 152 -3.28 8.05 -11.59
CA PHE A 152 -1.92 8.59 -11.50
C PHE A 152 -1.80 9.94 -12.24
N PRO A 153 -2.48 11.00 -11.78
CA PRO A 153 -2.32 12.35 -12.33
C PRO A 153 -0.97 12.93 -11.94
N GLU A 154 -0.50 13.97 -12.66
CA GLU A 154 0.72 14.70 -12.27
C GLU A 154 0.63 15.27 -10.85
N ARG A 155 -0.58 15.75 -10.47
CA ARG A 155 -0.92 16.20 -9.13
C ARG A 155 -2.30 15.69 -8.75
N VAL A 156 -2.44 15.23 -7.50
CA VAL A 156 -3.75 14.86 -6.97
C VAL A 156 -4.64 16.08 -6.79
N ASP A 157 -5.95 15.91 -6.98
CA ASP A 157 -6.92 17.00 -6.79
C ASP A 157 -7.01 17.46 -5.32
N PHE A 158 -6.71 16.54 -4.39
CA PHE A 158 -6.65 16.82 -2.96
C PHE A 158 -5.60 15.92 -2.28
N ILE A 159 -4.71 16.50 -1.48
CA ILE A 159 -3.75 15.71 -0.69
C ILE A 159 -4.44 15.25 0.58
N THR A 160 -4.90 14.00 0.59
CA THR A 160 -5.41 13.37 1.81
C THR A 160 -4.25 12.84 2.66
N SER A 161 -3.32 12.13 2.04
CA SER A 161 -2.13 11.58 2.70
C SER A 161 -0.88 12.09 2.00
N PRO A 162 0.07 12.71 2.72
CA PRO A 162 1.25 13.31 2.11
C PRO A 162 2.27 12.25 1.67
N GLY A 163 2.86 12.48 0.51
CA GLY A 163 4.00 11.74 -0.01
C GLY A 163 5.35 12.34 0.40
N HIS A 164 6.29 12.39 -0.54
CA HIS A 164 7.65 12.92 -0.32
C HIS A 164 7.69 14.45 -0.33
N ARG A 165 6.80 15.09 -1.11
CA ARG A 165 6.60 16.54 -1.14
C ARG A 165 5.12 16.87 -1.06
N ALA A 166 4.75 17.74 -0.14
CA ALA A 166 3.38 18.21 0.02
C ALA A 166 3.38 19.70 0.39
N ARG A 167 2.41 20.46 -0.10
CA ARG A 167 2.26 21.90 0.20
C ARG A 167 3.54 22.72 -0.02
N GLY A 168 4.36 22.34 -1.00
CA GLY A 168 5.60 23.05 -1.33
C GLY A 168 6.81 22.72 -0.45
N GLY A 169 6.68 21.80 0.51
CA GLY A 169 7.78 21.35 1.37
C GLY A 169 8.09 19.86 1.24
N THR A 170 9.29 19.49 1.63
CA THR A 170 9.72 18.10 1.83
C THR A 170 9.19 17.54 3.15
N ARG A 171 9.29 16.24 3.35
CA ARG A 171 8.91 15.60 4.63
C ARG A 171 9.66 16.19 5.82
N SER A 172 10.96 16.43 5.67
CA SER A 172 11.80 17.03 6.73
C SER A 172 11.36 18.45 7.09
N GLU A 173 11.12 19.30 6.09
CA GLU A 173 10.64 20.68 6.31
C GLU A 173 9.25 20.73 6.95
N LEU A 174 8.43 19.70 6.71
CA LEU A 174 7.09 19.58 7.28
C LEU A 174 7.06 18.75 8.58
N ASN A 175 8.22 18.37 9.13
CA ASN A 175 8.38 17.59 10.36
C ASN A 175 7.60 16.26 10.33
N MET A 176 7.61 15.56 9.19
CA MET A 176 7.00 14.22 9.05
C MET A 176 8.05 13.13 9.36
N PRO A 177 7.91 12.36 10.45
CA PRO A 177 8.98 11.47 10.93
C PRO A 177 9.19 10.22 10.07
N GLY A 178 8.15 9.71 9.40
CA GLY A 178 8.25 8.52 8.56
C GLY A 178 8.93 8.78 7.22
N ALA A 179 9.45 7.75 6.58
CA ALA A 179 10.09 7.85 5.26
C ALA A 179 9.10 8.16 4.11
N GLY A 180 7.80 7.96 4.34
CA GLY A 180 6.77 8.11 3.31
C GLY A 180 6.61 6.87 2.41
N PRO A 181 6.06 7.04 1.20
CA PRO A 181 5.81 5.93 0.27
C PRO A 181 7.11 5.46 -0.39
N VAL A 182 7.75 4.46 0.22
CA VAL A 182 9.00 3.90 -0.31
C VAL A 182 8.78 3.03 -1.55
N ARG A 183 7.56 2.51 -1.72
CA ARG A 183 7.17 1.70 -2.87
C ARG A 183 5.71 1.96 -3.23
N VAL A 184 5.45 2.20 -4.52
CA VAL A 184 4.11 2.20 -5.11
C VAL A 184 4.01 0.97 -6.00
N ILE A 185 3.17 0.03 -5.60
CA ILE A 185 2.98 -1.27 -6.25
C ILE A 185 1.78 -1.16 -7.17
N THR A 186 2.02 -1.32 -8.47
CA THR A 186 0.97 -1.23 -9.49
C THR A 186 0.69 -2.59 -10.11
N ASP A 187 -0.23 -2.66 -11.06
CA ASP A 187 -0.51 -3.88 -11.83
C ASP A 187 0.43 -4.06 -13.03
N ARG A 188 1.45 -3.23 -13.20
CA ARG A 188 2.42 -3.28 -14.30
C ARG A 188 3.88 -3.28 -13.86
N GLY A 189 4.14 -2.82 -12.66
CA GLY A 189 5.49 -2.68 -12.10
C GLY A 189 5.45 -1.91 -10.81
N THR A 190 6.60 -1.56 -10.28
CA THR A 190 6.73 -0.79 -9.05
C THR A 190 7.42 0.55 -9.30
N LEU A 191 7.01 1.56 -8.54
CA LEU A 191 7.66 2.86 -8.51
C LEU A 191 8.24 3.09 -7.13
N SER A 192 9.38 3.75 -7.07
CA SER A 192 10.00 4.19 -5.82
C SER A 192 10.44 5.65 -5.93
N ALA A 193 10.67 6.31 -4.79
CA ALA A 193 11.07 7.71 -4.82
C ALA A 193 12.56 7.86 -5.15
N ASN A 194 12.86 8.83 -6.00
CA ASN A 194 14.17 9.44 -6.07
C ASN A 194 14.41 10.25 -4.80
N LEU A 195 15.47 9.95 -4.07
CA LEU A 195 15.73 10.59 -2.78
C LEU A 195 16.13 12.07 -2.87
N GLU A 196 16.61 12.53 -4.04
CA GLU A 196 17.01 13.92 -4.26
C GLU A 196 15.82 14.79 -4.64
N THR A 197 14.98 14.32 -5.56
CA THR A 197 13.84 15.08 -6.08
C THR A 197 12.56 14.84 -5.29
N GLY A 198 12.42 13.66 -4.68
CA GLY A 198 11.21 13.16 -4.05
C GLY A 198 10.17 12.67 -5.06
N GLU A 199 10.51 12.62 -6.35
CA GLU A 199 9.62 12.13 -7.40
C GLU A 199 9.67 10.61 -7.52
N LEU A 200 8.53 10.03 -7.90
CA LEU A 200 8.45 8.60 -8.18
C LEU A 200 9.12 8.29 -9.52
N GLU A 201 9.97 7.27 -9.53
CA GLU A 201 10.64 6.69 -10.68
C GLU A 201 10.21 5.24 -10.86
N LEU A 202 10.17 4.76 -12.09
CA LEU A 202 9.99 3.34 -12.37
C LEU A 202 11.26 2.59 -11.95
N ASP A 203 11.11 1.63 -11.02
CA ASP A 203 12.25 0.86 -10.50
C ASP A 203 12.19 -0.63 -10.81
N ALA A 204 11.00 -1.20 -11.07
CA ALA A 204 10.90 -2.56 -11.53
C ALA A 204 9.69 -2.81 -12.45
N LEU A 205 9.86 -3.71 -13.41
CA LEU A 205 8.82 -4.14 -14.36
C LEU A 205 8.30 -5.53 -14.02
N TYR A 206 7.03 -5.75 -14.26
CA TYR A 206 6.46 -7.10 -14.22
C TYR A 206 6.67 -7.83 -15.54
N PRO A 207 6.71 -9.19 -15.54
CA PRO A 207 6.99 -9.97 -16.72
C PRO A 207 6.10 -9.62 -17.91
N GLY A 208 6.73 -9.27 -19.03
CA GLY A 208 6.05 -8.93 -20.28
C GLY A 208 5.49 -7.50 -20.37
N VAL A 209 5.78 -6.65 -19.41
CA VAL A 209 5.41 -5.22 -19.42
C VAL A 209 6.61 -4.39 -19.84
N SER A 210 6.41 -3.39 -20.69
CA SER A 210 7.41 -2.43 -21.10
C SER A 210 7.38 -1.14 -20.28
N ALA A 211 8.50 -0.44 -20.19
CA ALA A 211 8.55 0.88 -19.54
C ALA A 211 7.59 1.89 -20.19
N ASP A 212 7.41 1.82 -21.52
CA ASP A 212 6.49 2.70 -22.23
C ASP A 212 5.03 2.46 -21.85
N GLU A 213 4.64 1.22 -21.56
CA GLU A 213 3.29 0.92 -21.04
C GLU A 213 3.08 1.49 -19.65
N VAL A 214 4.11 1.52 -18.80
CA VAL A 214 4.04 2.15 -17.48
C VAL A 214 3.97 3.68 -17.62
N ARG A 215 4.84 4.29 -18.43
CA ARG A 215 4.80 5.73 -18.73
C ARG A 215 3.45 6.18 -19.28
N ALA A 216 2.84 5.38 -20.16
CA ALA A 216 1.52 5.67 -20.69
C ALA A 216 0.41 5.66 -19.63
N GLY A 217 0.63 5.04 -18.47
CA GLY A 217 -0.31 4.93 -17.36
C GLY A 217 -0.25 6.08 -16.35
N VAL A 218 0.72 6.99 -16.45
CA VAL A 218 0.86 8.15 -15.54
C VAL A 218 0.64 9.47 -16.26
N GLY A 219 0.38 10.53 -15.51
CA GLY A 219 0.10 11.88 -16.01
C GLY A 219 1.31 12.82 -16.06
N TRP A 220 2.51 12.31 -15.78
CA TRP A 220 3.77 13.07 -15.80
C TRP A 220 4.84 12.35 -16.61
N ASP A 221 5.96 13.01 -16.87
CA ASP A 221 7.12 12.38 -17.49
C ASP A 221 7.83 11.50 -16.45
N LEU A 222 7.54 10.20 -16.51
CA LEU A 222 8.04 9.22 -15.54
C LEU A 222 9.47 8.83 -15.89
N GLU A 223 10.39 9.20 -15.03
CA GLU A 223 11.78 8.74 -15.11
C GLU A 223 11.88 7.23 -14.85
N VAL A 224 12.86 6.62 -15.46
CA VAL A 224 13.21 5.21 -15.28
C VAL A 224 14.55 5.15 -14.60
N ARG A 225 14.63 4.38 -13.52
CA ARG A 225 15.87 4.20 -12.78
C ARG A 225 16.95 3.56 -13.66
N ASP A 226 18.20 3.99 -13.54
CA ASP A 226 19.33 3.42 -14.30
C ASP A 226 19.48 1.90 -14.08
N ALA A 227 19.22 1.44 -12.85
CA ALA A 227 19.18 0.04 -12.49
C ALA A 227 17.72 -0.46 -12.44
N LEU A 228 17.03 -0.42 -13.59
CA LEU A 228 15.69 -0.98 -13.72
C LEU A 228 15.73 -2.50 -13.50
N GLU A 229 14.90 -2.99 -12.59
CA GLU A 229 14.83 -4.41 -12.25
C GLU A 229 13.68 -5.11 -12.98
N ASP A 230 13.82 -6.41 -13.21
CA ASP A 230 12.71 -7.29 -13.60
C ASP A 230 12.20 -8.02 -12.36
N CYS A 231 10.91 -7.87 -12.06
CA CYS A 231 10.28 -8.61 -10.98
C CYS A 231 10.08 -10.08 -11.37
N ASP A 232 10.48 -10.98 -10.50
CA ASP A 232 10.15 -12.39 -10.65
C ASP A 232 8.63 -12.61 -10.63
N PRO A 233 8.10 -13.46 -11.53
CA PRO A 233 6.69 -13.83 -11.49
C PRO A 233 6.34 -14.54 -10.16
N PRO A 234 5.04 -14.60 -9.81
CA PRO A 234 4.59 -15.42 -8.70
C PRO A 234 5.00 -16.88 -8.87
N THR A 235 5.54 -17.48 -7.83
CA THR A 235 5.85 -18.90 -7.82
C THR A 235 4.57 -19.75 -7.76
N PRO A 236 4.62 -21.03 -8.20
CA PRO A 236 3.47 -21.93 -8.06
C PRO A 236 2.97 -22.05 -6.60
N ASP A 237 3.87 -22.05 -5.61
CA ASP A 237 3.50 -22.13 -4.20
C ASP A 237 2.82 -20.84 -3.71
N GLU A 238 3.32 -19.66 -4.08
CA GLU A 238 2.66 -18.38 -3.75
C GLU A 238 1.24 -18.33 -4.33
N LEU A 239 1.06 -18.75 -5.58
CA LEU A 239 -0.27 -18.82 -6.21
C LEU A 239 -1.20 -19.83 -5.53
N ARG A 240 -0.69 -21.01 -5.19
CA ARG A 240 -1.46 -22.02 -4.48
C ARG A 240 -1.90 -21.49 -3.11
N LEU A 241 -0.98 -20.92 -2.33
CA LEU A 241 -1.29 -20.32 -1.02
C LEU A 241 -2.33 -19.21 -1.14
N LEU A 242 -2.19 -18.31 -2.10
CA LEU A 242 -3.15 -17.24 -2.34
C LEU A 242 -4.55 -17.77 -2.65
N ARG A 243 -4.64 -18.74 -3.56
CA ARG A 243 -5.91 -19.22 -4.10
C ARG A 243 -6.63 -20.22 -3.20
N GLU A 244 -5.89 -21.03 -2.46
CA GLU A 244 -6.45 -22.15 -1.71
C GLU A 244 -6.50 -21.89 -0.20
N VAL A 245 -5.63 -21.00 0.32
CA VAL A 245 -5.50 -20.74 1.76
C VAL A 245 -5.91 -19.33 2.12
N VAL A 246 -5.34 -18.31 1.42
CA VAL A 246 -5.54 -16.90 1.79
C VAL A 246 -6.91 -16.38 1.34
N ASP A 247 -7.26 -16.56 0.06
CA ASP A 247 -8.53 -16.09 -0.51
C ASP A 247 -9.26 -17.19 -1.32
N PRO A 248 -9.61 -18.34 -0.70
CA PRO A 248 -10.26 -19.44 -1.38
C PRO A 248 -11.64 -19.07 -1.97
N GLY A 249 -12.29 -18.08 -1.36
CA GLY A 249 -13.57 -17.53 -1.82
C GLY A 249 -13.45 -16.49 -2.92
N ARG A 250 -12.21 -16.09 -3.31
CA ARG A 250 -11.93 -15.01 -4.27
C ARG A 250 -12.69 -13.73 -3.97
N HIS A 251 -12.70 -13.33 -2.69
CA HIS A 251 -13.38 -12.12 -2.24
C HIS A 251 -12.70 -10.85 -2.77
N PHE A 252 -11.37 -10.87 -2.89
CA PHE A 252 -10.54 -9.73 -3.29
C PHE A 252 -9.74 -9.98 -4.57
N LEU A 253 -9.43 -11.24 -4.92
CA LEU A 253 -8.77 -11.63 -6.17
C LEU A 253 -9.82 -11.93 -7.26
N ARG A 254 -10.25 -10.89 -7.95
CA ARG A 254 -11.20 -10.98 -9.07
C ARG A 254 -10.49 -10.76 -10.40
#